data_1cd1d5625c1699f35217f6a94b4ebfea
#
_entry.id   1cd1d5625c1699f35217f6a94b4ebfea
#
_cell.length_a   1.000
_cell.length_b   1.000
_cell.length_c   1.000
_cell.angle_alpha   90.00
_cell.angle_beta   90.00
_cell.angle_gamma   90.00
#
_symmetry.space_group_name_H-M   'P 1'
#
loop_
_entity.id
_entity.type
_entity.pdbx_description
1 polymer ?
#
loop_
_entity_poly.entity_id
_entity_poly.type
_entity_poly.pdbx_seq_one_letter_code
_entity_poly.pdbx_strand_id
1 'polypeptide(L)'
;MRVKIISDSTCDLSPALLERYDIAVTPLCVIKDGKDFHDGVDITFADIFAHVDGGGDLCSTSAVSQYEYGEMFARYANEYDAVVQITIGANFSCCYQNACAAAQEYENVFVVDSENLSTGQGLLVVAAAKLAEQGLSGAEIAERVRALAPKVEASFLIERLDYMRKGGRCSAVAALGANLLHLKPCIEVRNGKMAVCKKYRGSFEKCIRQYVKERLDGREDIAPELAFITHAAADANVVAAAKEEAAQYGSFETVEETQAGCTVSCHCGPNTLGILFVRK
;
A
#
# COMPACT_ATOMS: atom_id res chain seq x y z
N MET A 1 21.56 7.15 -17.43
CA MET A 1 21.84 6.47 -16.14
C MET A 1 20.77 5.39 -15.97
N ARG A 2 21.18 4.16 -15.64
CA ARG A 2 20.25 3.04 -15.42
C ARG A 2 19.96 2.95 -13.93
N VAL A 3 18.73 3.23 -13.53
CA VAL A 3 18.31 3.17 -12.13
C VAL A 3 17.31 2.04 -11.96
N LYS A 4 17.56 1.13 -11.00
CA LYS A 4 16.61 0.08 -10.62
C LYS A 4 15.71 0.57 -9.52
N ILE A 5 14.41 0.47 -9.73
CA ILE A 5 13.40 0.74 -8.69
C ILE A 5 13.01 -0.58 -8.03
N ILE A 6 13.06 -0.61 -6.71
CA ILE A 6 12.68 -1.75 -5.90
C ILE A 6 11.63 -1.29 -4.87
N SER A 7 10.67 -2.14 -4.59
CA SER A 7 9.71 -1.95 -3.50
C SER A 7 9.59 -3.23 -2.68
N ASP A 8 9.01 -3.15 -1.50
CA ASP A 8 8.49 -4.34 -0.83
C ASP A 8 7.07 -4.68 -1.34
N SER A 9 6.60 -5.89 -1.04
CA SER A 9 5.33 -6.40 -1.58
C SER A 9 4.10 -5.59 -1.17
N THR A 10 4.22 -4.76 -0.15
CA THR A 10 3.11 -3.91 0.32
C THR A 10 2.78 -2.73 -0.59
N CYS A 11 3.49 -2.56 -1.72
CA CYS A 11 3.13 -1.54 -2.71
C CYS A 11 1.82 -1.86 -3.47
N ASP A 12 1.38 -3.09 -3.43
CA ASP A 12 0.13 -3.61 -4.02
C ASP A 12 -0.07 -3.24 -5.51
N LEU A 13 1.03 -3.04 -6.23
CA LEU A 13 0.99 -2.78 -7.67
C LEU A 13 0.61 -4.05 -8.43
N SER A 14 -0.18 -3.90 -9.48
CA SER A 14 -0.53 -5.01 -10.35
C SER A 14 0.70 -5.60 -11.06
N PRO A 15 0.70 -6.90 -11.41
CA PRO A 15 1.79 -7.50 -12.18
C PRO A 15 2.09 -6.73 -13.47
N ALA A 16 1.07 -6.19 -14.13
CA ALA A 16 1.22 -5.39 -15.35
C ALA A 16 2.01 -4.09 -15.12
N LEU A 17 1.78 -3.41 -13.98
CA LEU A 17 2.54 -2.21 -13.62
C LEU A 17 3.98 -2.55 -13.21
N LEU A 18 4.18 -3.65 -12.47
CA LEU A 18 5.51 -4.12 -12.09
C LEU A 18 6.36 -4.45 -13.33
N GLU A 19 5.77 -5.16 -14.28
CA GLU A 19 6.44 -5.50 -15.55
C GLU A 19 6.69 -4.26 -16.41
N ARG A 20 5.69 -3.39 -16.60
CA ARG A 20 5.80 -2.17 -17.41
C ARG A 20 6.96 -1.28 -16.98
N TYR A 21 7.18 -1.13 -15.70
CA TYR A 21 8.17 -0.24 -15.14
C TYR A 21 9.43 -0.96 -14.64
N ASP A 22 9.58 -2.25 -14.93
CA ASP A 22 10.70 -3.09 -14.46
C ASP A 22 10.97 -2.93 -12.95
N ILE A 23 9.90 -2.96 -12.15
CA ILE A 23 9.98 -2.83 -10.69
C ILE A 23 10.26 -4.20 -10.07
N ALA A 24 11.30 -4.31 -9.26
CA ALA A 24 11.56 -5.50 -8.47
C ALA A 24 10.82 -5.41 -7.11
N VAL A 25 10.35 -6.56 -6.62
CA VAL A 25 9.60 -6.63 -5.36
C VAL A 25 10.29 -7.57 -4.39
N THR A 26 10.47 -7.12 -3.14
CA THR A 26 10.93 -7.95 -2.02
C THR A 26 9.70 -8.36 -1.20
N PRO A 27 9.36 -9.65 -1.11
CA PRO A 27 8.17 -10.09 -0.41
C PRO A 27 8.32 -9.95 1.11
N LEU A 28 7.27 -9.46 1.80
CA LEU A 28 7.17 -9.60 3.24
C LEU A 28 6.80 -11.05 3.61
N CYS A 29 7.02 -11.40 4.87
CA CYS A 29 6.63 -12.70 5.40
C CYS A 29 5.21 -12.66 5.99
N VAL A 30 4.41 -13.66 5.66
CA VAL A 30 3.09 -13.96 6.25
C VAL A 30 3.23 -15.21 7.11
N ILE A 31 2.79 -15.15 8.36
CA ILE A 31 2.82 -16.28 9.30
C ILE A 31 1.41 -16.83 9.44
N LYS A 32 1.22 -18.07 8.98
CA LYS A 32 -0.03 -18.82 9.04
C LYS A 32 0.21 -20.16 9.71
N ASP A 33 -0.50 -20.47 10.80
CA ASP A 33 -0.34 -21.71 11.60
C ASP A 33 1.11 -21.97 12.02
N GLY A 34 1.84 -20.90 12.39
CA GLY A 34 3.24 -20.99 12.80
C GLY A 34 4.24 -21.31 11.67
N LYS A 35 3.81 -21.23 10.42
CA LYS A 35 4.66 -21.40 9.22
C LYS A 35 4.80 -20.07 8.48
N ASP A 36 5.99 -19.84 7.97
CA ASP A 36 6.36 -18.65 7.20
C ASP A 36 6.06 -18.84 5.72
N PHE A 37 5.48 -17.82 5.11
CA PHE A 37 5.17 -17.74 3.68
C PHE A 37 5.58 -16.35 3.14
N HIS A 38 5.93 -16.29 1.85
CA HIS A 38 6.29 -15.04 1.18
C HIS A 38 5.08 -14.44 0.46
N ASP A 39 4.76 -13.20 0.79
CA ASP A 39 3.62 -12.45 0.26
C ASP A 39 3.60 -12.42 -1.27
N GLY A 40 2.56 -13.00 -1.87
CA GLY A 40 2.38 -13.04 -3.32
C GLY A 40 3.28 -14.05 -4.06
N VAL A 41 4.08 -14.85 -3.35
CA VAL A 41 4.97 -15.87 -3.93
C VAL A 41 4.43 -17.29 -3.67
N ASP A 42 4.25 -17.65 -2.42
CA ASP A 42 3.81 -18.99 -1.99
C ASP A 42 2.53 -18.97 -1.15
N ILE A 43 1.93 -17.80 -0.97
CA ILE A 43 0.61 -17.58 -0.36
C ILE A 43 -0.13 -16.45 -1.08
N THR A 44 -1.46 -16.57 -1.15
CA THR A 44 -2.35 -15.55 -1.72
C THR A 44 -3.29 -14.99 -0.65
N PHE A 45 -3.88 -13.81 -0.89
CA PHE A 45 -4.89 -13.24 0.00
C PHE A 45 -6.12 -14.17 0.12
N ALA A 46 -6.45 -14.93 -0.93
CA ALA A 46 -7.54 -15.89 -0.92
C ALA A 46 -7.27 -17.04 0.07
N ASP A 47 -6.01 -17.52 0.15
CA ASP A 47 -5.60 -18.56 1.12
C ASP A 47 -5.75 -18.05 2.56
N ILE A 48 -5.45 -16.76 2.79
CA ILE A 48 -5.57 -16.12 4.12
C ILE A 48 -7.04 -16.05 4.54
N PHE A 49 -7.90 -15.56 3.65
CA PHE A 49 -9.32 -15.43 3.96
C PHE A 49 -10.01 -16.79 4.11
N ALA A 50 -9.72 -17.74 3.21
CA ALA A 50 -10.24 -19.10 3.31
C ALA A 50 -9.82 -19.80 4.62
N HIS A 51 -8.56 -19.59 5.07
CA HIS A 51 -8.08 -20.11 6.35
C HIS A 51 -8.89 -19.58 7.54
N VAL A 52 -9.09 -18.26 7.60
CA VAL A 52 -9.84 -17.62 8.70
C VAL A 52 -11.31 -17.96 8.65
N ASP A 53 -11.93 -17.99 7.48
CA ASP A 53 -13.35 -18.40 7.31
C ASP A 53 -13.57 -19.87 7.63
N GLY A 54 -12.55 -20.72 7.46
CA GLY A 54 -12.52 -22.11 7.90
C GLY A 54 -12.33 -22.30 9.41
N GLY A 55 -12.24 -21.21 10.19
CA GLY A 55 -12.08 -21.23 11.65
C GLY A 55 -10.63 -21.20 12.13
N GLY A 56 -9.67 -20.99 11.23
CA GLY A 56 -8.28 -20.75 11.58
C GLY A 56 -8.02 -19.39 12.22
N ASP A 57 -6.88 -19.25 12.89
CA ASP A 57 -6.48 -17.98 13.51
C ASP A 57 -6.13 -16.92 12.46
N LEU A 58 -6.34 -15.64 12.82
CA LEU A 58 -5.89 -14.53 11.99
C LEU A 58 -4.36 -14.59 11.79
N CYS A 59 -3.92 -14.55 10.54
CA CYS A 59 -2.50 -14.53 10.17
C CYS A 59 -1.79 -13.30 10.74
N SER A 60 -0.49 -13.40 10.93
CA SER A 60 0.38 -12.28 11.28
C SER A 60 1.45 -12.07 10.19
N THR A 61 2.20 -10.97 10.28
CA THR A 61 3.21 -10.63 9.26
C THR A 61 4.51 -10.22 9.93
N SER A 62 5.63 -10.43 9.25
CA SER A 62 6.93 -9.89 9.64
C SER A 62 7.56 -9.06 8.52
N ALA A 63 8.39 -8.12 8.92
CA ALA A 63 9.15 -7.27 8.01
C ALA A 63 10.16 -8.08 7.21
N VAL A 64 10.50 -7.61 6.02
CA VAL A 64 11.70 -8.07 5.29
C VAL A 64 12.93 -7.84 6.18
N SER A 65 13.77 -8.85 6.31
CA SER A 65 14.98 -8.80 7.12
C SER A 65 16.09 -7.96 6.44
N GLN A 66 17.08 -7.53 7.22
CA GLN A 66 18.28 -6.89 6.67
C GLN A 66 19.01 -7.82 5.67
N TYR A 67 19.04 -9.13 5.95
CA TYR A 67 19.67 -10.11 5.06
C TYR A 67 18.98 -10.18 3.70
N GLU A 68 17.65 -10.29 3.67
CA GLU A 68 16.87 -10.35 2.42
C GLU A 68 17.02 -9.06 1.58
N TYR A 69 17.04 -7.88 2.23
CA TYR A 69 17.38 -6.63 1.54
C TYR A 69 18.80 -6.65 0.99
N GLY A 70 19.78 -7.17 1.76
CA GLY A 70 21.16 -7.32 1.31
C GLY A 70 21.28 -8.18 0.04
N GLU A 71 20.61 -9.32 -0.01
CA GLU A 71 20.53 -10.19 -1.19
C GLU A 71 19.92 -9.46 -2.40
N MET A 72 18.87 -8.67 -2.17
CA MET A 72 18.23 -7.89 -3.22
C MET A 72 19.16 -6.78 -3.74
N PHE A 73 19.85 -6.07 -2.87
CA PHE A 73 20.79 -5.03 -3.26
C PHE A 73 22.03 -5.60 -3.95
N ALA A 74 22.60 -6.72 -3.46
CA ALA A 74 23.70 -7.41 -4.11
C ALA A 74 23.39 -7.79 -5.57
N ARG A 75 22.14 -8.16 -5.83
CA ARG A 75 21.69 -8.52 -7.19
C ARG A 75 21.69 -7.35 -8.15
N TYR A 76 21.36 -6.13 -7.71
CA TYR A 76 21.13 -5.01 -8.61
C TYR A 76 22.20 -3.90 -8.52
N ALA A 77 22.89 -3.72 -7.38
CA ALA A 77 23.84 -2.63 -7.20
C ALA A 77 25.05 -2.70 -8.13
N ASN A 78 25.41 -3.92 -8.59
CA ASN A 78 26.51 -4.11 -9.54
C ASN A 78 26.09 -3.97 -11.01
N GLU A 79 24.79 -4.05 -11.31
CA GLU A 79 24.26 -4.04 -12.68
C GLU A 79 23.69 -2.67 -13.08
N TYR A 80 23.31 -1.86 -12.10
CA TYR A 80 22.69 -0.55 -12.28
C TYR A 80 23.56 0.56 -11.70
N ASP A 81 23.49 1.73 -12.31
CA ASP A 81 24.21 2.92 -11.83
C ASP A 81 23.70 3.35 -10.43
N ALA A 82 22.42 3.07 -10.14
CA ALA A 82 21.81 3.27 -8.83
C ALA A 82 20.61 2.34 -8.60
N VAL A 83 20.32 2.10 -7.33
CA VAL A 83 19.12 1.39 -6.85
C VAL A 83 18.34 2.31 -5.93
N VAL A 84 17.04 2.44 -6.16
CA VAL A 84 16.13 3.18 -5.26
C VAL A 84 15.12 2.19 -4.67
N GLN A 85 15.23 1.95 -3.36
CA GLN A 85 14.32 1.12 -2.59
C GLN A 85 13.26 1.99 -1.93
N ILE A 86 11.99 1.72 -2.20
CA ILE A 86 10.86 2.38 -1.54
C ILE A 86 10.16 1.35 -0.66
N THR A 87 10.09 1.63 0.65
CA THR A 87 9.52 0.70 1.63
C THR A 87 8.16 1.16 2.13
N ILE A 88 7.42 0.21 2.71
CA ILE A 88 6.27 0.56 3.55
C ILE A 88 6.69 1.56 4.63
N GLY A 89 5.76 2.42 5.05
CA GLY A 89 6.02 3.45 6.04
C GLY A 89 6.64 2.93 7.34
N ALA A 90 7.67 3.60 7.82
CA ALA A 90 8.48 3.22 8.99
C ALA A 90 7.66 3.09 10.30
N ASN A 91 6.48 3.72 10.36
CA ASN A 91 5.58 3.56 11.50
C ASN A 91 4.72 2.28 11.44
N PHE A 92 4.71 1.56 10.31
CA PHE A 92 3.91 0.34 10.11
C PHE A 92 4.74 -0.93 10.21
N SER A 93 6.03 -0.86 9.84
CA SER A 93 6.95 -1.99 9.77
C SER A 93 8.41 -1.57 9.99
N CYS A 94 9.26 -2.51 10.39
CA CYS A 94 10.72 -2.30 10.45
C CYS A 94 11.40 -2.39 9.06
N CYS A 95 10.66 -2.54 7.96
CA CYS A 95 11.22 -2.65 6.60
C CYS A 95 12.18 -1.50 6.27
N TYR A 96 11.78 -0.25 6.58
CA TYR A 96 12.64 0.91 6.33
C TYR A 96 13.97 0.84 7.06
N GLN A 97 13.96 0.54 8.37
CA GLN A 97 15.17 0.43 9.19
C GLN A 97 16.07 -0.70 8.70
N ASN A 98 15.49 -1.85 8.36
CA ASN A 98 16.21 -3.02 7.87
C ASN A 98 16.84 -2.73 6.48
N ALA A 99 16.10 -2.07 5.59
CA ALA A 99 16.61 -1.66 4.28
C ALA A 99 17.75 -0.63 4.41
N CYS A 100 17.61 0.35 5.30
CA CYS A 100 18.67 1.32 5.59
C CYS A 100 19.95 0.65 6.14
N ALA A 101 19.79 -0.35 7.01
CA ALA A 101 20.92 -1.10 7.55
C ALA A 101 21.65 -1.90 6.45
N ALA A 102 20.89 -2.57 5.57
CA ALA A 102 21.46 -3.30 4.44
C ALA A 102 22.14 -2.36 3.42
N ALA A 103 21.57 -1.17 3.19
CA ALA A 103 22.11 -0.22 2.22
C ALA A 103 23.46 0.40 2.62
N GLN A 104 23.89 0.29 3.89
CA GLN A 104 25.18 0.82 4.36
C GLN A 104 26.39 0.21 3.64
N GLU A 105 26.23 -0.97 3.04
CA GLU A 105 27.29 -1.66 2.31
C GLU A 105 27.41 -1.18 0.83
N TYR A 106 26.53 -0.25 0.38
CA TYR A 106 26.43 0.18 -1.01
C TYR A 106 26.40 1.70 -1.13
N GLU A 107 27.25 2.27 -1.96
CA GLU A 107 27.27 3.73 -2.21
C GLU A 107 26.15 4.21 -3.15
N ASN A 108 25.59 3.30 -3.97
CA ASN A 108 24.60 3.60 -5.00
C ASN A 108 23.18 3.10 -4.67
N VAL A 109 22.91 2.72 -3.42
CA VAL A 109 21.58 2.31 -2.94
C VAL A 109 20.95 3.41 -2.11
N PHE A 110 19.77 3.87 -2.52
CA PHE A 110 19.01 4.93 -1.87
C PHE A 110 17.70 4.38 -1.30
N VAL A 111 17.51 4.47 0.00
CA VAL A 111 16.28 4.00 0.67
C VAL A 111 15.35 5.17 0.96
N VAL A 112 14.06 4.98 0.64
CA VAL A 112 13.00 5.97 0.84
C VAL A 112 11.89 5.37 1.70
N ASP A 113 11.56 6.04 2.81
CA ASP A 113 10.34 5.78 3.56
C ASP A 113 9.16 6.36 2.79
N SER A 114 8.20 5.52 2.41
CA SER A 114 7.00 6.00 1.72
C SER A 114 6.06 6.80 2.63
N GLU A 115 6.19 6.69 3.94
CA GLU A 115 5.21 7.17 4.92
C GLU A 115 3.78 6.64 4.65
N ASN A 116 3.66 5.64 3.82
CA ASN A 116 2.43 5.09 3.30
C ASN A 116 2.43 3.56 3.32
N LEU A 117 1.34 2.98 2.86
CA LEU A 117 1.14 1.55 2.65
C LEU A 117 0.29 1.33 1.39
N SER A 118 0.22 0.09 0.93
CA SER A 118 -0.58 -0.31 -0.21
C SER A 118 -0.25 0.55 -1.45
N THR A 119 -1.20 0.82 -2.30
CA THR A 119 -0.97 1.67 -3.47
C THR A 119 -0.68 3.14 -3.15
N GLY A 120 -0.78 3.58 -1.89
CA GLY A 120 -0.19 4.85 -1.45
C GLY A 120 1.34 4.84 -1.57
N GLN A 121 1.98 3.73 -1.19
CA GLN A 121 3.38 3.44 -1.50
C GLN A 121 3.54 3.20 -3.02
N GLY A 122 2.62 2.46 -3.64
CA GLY A 122 2.61 2.18 -5.08
C GLY A 122 2.66 3.44 -5.96
N LEU A 123 1.95 4.51 -5.59
CA LEU A 123 2.01 5.81 -6.28
C LEU A 123 3.43 6.37 -6.30
N LEU A 124 4.15 6.26 -5.19
CA LEU A 124 5.53 6.72 -5.08
C LEU A 124 6.49 5.84 -5.90
N VAL A 125 6.23 4.54 -5.94
CA VAL A 125 7.01 3.58 -6.74
C VAL A 125 6.85 3.87 -8.23
N VAL A 126 5.62 4.09 -8.69
CA VAL A 126 5.36 4.48 -10.09
C VAL A 126 5.98 5.84 -10.42
N ALA A 127 5.89 6.81 -9.50
CA ALA A 127 6.54 8.11 -9.69
C ALA A 127 8.07 7.98 -9.81
N ALA A 128 8.71 7.17 -8.95
CA ALA A 128 10.14 6.89 -9.04
C ALA A 128 10.54 6.26 -10.38
N ALA A 129 9.76 5.30 -10.86
CA ALA A 129 10.01 4.65 -12.14
C ALA A 129 9.90 5.63 -13.32
N LYS A 130 8.89 6.49 -13.33
CA LYS A 130 8.75 7.57 -14.34
C LYS A 130 9.92 8.56 -14.30
N LEU A 131 10.44 8.88 -13.12
CA LEU A 131 11.62 9.75 -12.98
C LEU A 131 12.90 9.06 -13.49
N ALA A 132 13.02 7.74 -13.29
CA ALA A 132 14.10 6.94 -13.84
C ALA A 132 14.06 6.89 -15.39
N GLU A 133 12.86 6.75 -15.98
CA GLU A 133 12.67 6.83 -17.44
C GLU A 133 13.06 8.21 -18.01
N GLN A 134 12.92 9.29 -17.21
CA GLN A 134 13.36 10.64 -17.56
C GLN A 134 14.89 10.83 -17.42
N GLY A 135 15.62 9.81 -16.96
CA GLY A 135 17.08 9.83 -16.84
C GLY A 135 17.64 10.49 -15.59
N LEU A 136 16.83 10.71 -14.55
CA LEU A 136 17.30 11.26 -13.28
C LEU A 136 18.22 10.26 -12.57
N SER A 137 19.12 10.79 -11.75
CA SER A 137 19.98 9.97 -10.88
C SER A 137 19.20 9.37 -9.72
N GLY A 138 19.71 8.28 -9.12
CA GLY A 138 19.09 7.65 -7.96
C GLY A 138 18.90 8.61 -6.77
N ALA A 139 19.87 9.49 -6.53
CA ALA A 139 19.79 10.49 -5.48
C ALA A 139 18.66 11.51 -5.74
N GLU A 140 18.54 12.04 -6.98
CA GLU A 140 17.48 12.97 -7.37
C GLU A 140 16.10 12.31 -7.30
N ILE A 141 15.98 11.03 -7.72
CA ILE A 141 14.74 10.26 -7.62
C ILE A 141 14.35 10.13 -6.16
N ALA A 142 15.27 9.69 -5.30
CA ALA A 142 15.01 9.50 -3.88
C ALA A 142 14.58 10.83 -3.21
N GLU A 143 15.21 11.95 -3.53
CA GLU A 143 14.84 13.27 -3.03
C GLU A 143 13.43 13.66 -3.46
N ARG A 144 13.10 13.54 -4.75
CA ARG A 144 11.78 13.89 -5.28
C ARG A 144 10.67 12.99 -4.71
N VAL A 145 10.94 11.70 -4.54
CA VAL A 145 9.98 10.77 -3.95
C VAL A 145 9.73 11.09 -2.48
N ARG A 146 10.77 11.43 -1.70
CA ARG A 146 10.59 11.91 -0.31
C ARG A 146 9.76 13.19 -0.25
N ALA A 147 9.95 14.13 -1.18
CA ALA A 147 9.16 15.35 -1.26
C ALA A 147 7.71 15.09 -1.68
N LEU A 148 7.45 13.99 -2.41
CA LEU A 148 6.12 13.59 -2.86
C LEU A 148 5.34 12.82 -1.78
N ALA A 149 6.01 12.06 -0.91
CA ALA A 149 5.37 11.20 0.09
C ALA A 149 4.30 11.93 0.94
N PRO A 150 4.51 13.13 1.49
CA PRO A 150 3.50 13.84 2.27
C PRO A 150 2.31 14.34 1.43
N LYS A 151 2.41 14.31 0.10
CA LYS A 151 1.32 14.67 -0.82
C LYS A 151 0.43 13.49 -1.20
N VAL A 152 0.83 12.27 -0.90
CA VAL A 152 -0.01 11.09 -1.11
C VAL A 152 -1.19 11.13 -0.16
N GLU A 153 -2.37 11.02 -0.71
CA GLU A 153 -3.62 10.87 0.05
C GLU A 153 -4.09 9.43 -0.06
N ALA A 154 -3.91 8.70 1.05
CA ALA A 154 -4.33 7.32 1.18
C ALA A 154 -5.41 7.21 2.24
N SER A 155 -6.56 6.67 1.84
CA SER A 155 -7.67 6.39 2.77
C SER A 155 -8.48 5.20 2.30
N PHE A 156 -9.16 4.54 3.24
CA PHE A 156 -9.93 3.34 2.95
C PHE A 156 -11.03 3.10 3.99
N LEU A 157 -12.10 2.44 3.57
CA LEU A 157 -13.14 1.94 4.45
C LEU A 157 -12.88 0.48 4.80
N ILE A 158 -13.17 0.13 6.05
CA ILE A 158 -13.04 -1.23 6.58
C ILE A 158 -14.42 -1.78 6.93
N GLU A 159 -14.68 -3.02 6.54
CA GLU A 159 -15.86 -3.76 6.99
C GLU A 159 -15.58 -4.63 8.21
N ARG A 160 -14.43 -5.31 8.26
CA ARG A 160 -14.01 -6.24 9.31
C ARG A 160 -12.93 -5.60 10.20
N LEU A 161 -13.32 -5.20 11.40
CA LEU A 161 -12.44 -4.52 12.37
C LEU A 161 -11.54 -5.46 13.17
N ASP A 162 -11.89 -6.73 13.25
CA ASP A 162 -11.11 -7.77 13.94
C ASP A 162 -9.69 -7.91 13.40
N TYR A 163 -9.51 -7.90 12.07
CA TYR A 163 -8.21 -7.91 11.42
C TYR A 163 -7.33 -6.72 11.82
N MET A 164 -7.87 -5.52 11.71
CA MET A 164 -7.12 -4.30 12.03
C MET A 164 -6.79 -4.20 13.53
N ARG A 165 -7.68 -4.68 14.41
CA ARG A 165 -7.42 -4.72 15.85
C ARG A 165 -6.29 -5.67 16.21
N LYS A 166 -6.29 -6.89 15.67
CA LYS A 166 -5.22 -7.88 15.89
C LYS A 166 -3.91 -7.41 15.30
N GLY A 167 -3.95 -6.79 14.12
CA GLY A 167 -2.78 -6.23 13.45
C GLY A 167 -2.06 -5.15 14.25
N GLY A 168 -2.76 -4.39 15.08
CA GLY A 168 -2.18 -3.42 16.01
C GLY A 168 -1.51 -2.18 15.38
N ARG A 169 -1.61 -2.00 14.06
CA ARG A 169 -1.00 -0.88 13.32
C ARG A 169 -1.85 0.39 13.30
N CYS A 170 -3.10 0.31 13.78
CA CYS A 170 -4.00 1.46 13.93
C CYS A 170 -4.55 1.53 15.35
N SER A 171 -3.87 2.26 16.23
CA SER A 171 -4.30 2.44 17.63
C SER A 171 -5.69 3.09 17.76
N ALA A 172 -6.06 3.95 16.80
CA ALA A 172 -7.37 4.57 16.76
C ALA A 172 -8.51 3.55 16.54
N VAL A 173 -8.27 2.46 15.81
CA VAL A 173 -9.24 1.35 15.65
C VAL A 173 -9.30 0.51 16.92
N ALA A 174 -8.18 0.29 17.59
CA ALA A 174 -8.17 -0.40 18.89
C ALA A 174 -8.98 0.34 19.96
N ALA A 175 -8.97 1.68 19.92
CA ALA A 175 -9.73 2.54 20.82
C ALA A 175 -11.24 2.59 20.51
N LEU A 176 -11.68 2.16 19.32
CA LEU A 176 -13.09 2.03 19.00
C LEU A 176 -13.67 0.84 19.78
N GLY A 177 -14.44 1.09 20.81
CA GLY A 177 -15.06 0.06 21.67
C GLY A 177 -15.91 -0.98 20.89
N ALA A 178 -16.47 -1.96 21.61
CA ALA A 178 -17.23 -3.08 21.00
C ALA A 178 -18.54 -2.67 20.30
N ASN A 179 -19.07 -1.48 20.54
CA ASN A 179 -20.39 -1.02 20.05
C ASN A 179 -20.36 -0.43 18.62
N LEU A 180 -19.59 -1.03 17.71
CA LEU A 180 -19.50 -0.59 16.31
C LEU A 180 -20.43 -1.35 15.35
N LEU A 181 -21.47 -1.99 15.86
CA LEU A 181 -22.49 -2.61 15.01
C LEU A 181 -22.99 -1.61 13.95
N HIS A 182 -22.78 -1.94 12.69
CA HIS A 182 -23.18 -1.17 11.51
C HIS A 182 -22.40 0.12 11.20
N LEU A 183 -21.27 0.40 11.87
CA LEU A 183 -20.37 1.49 11.47
C LEU A 183 -19.24 0.99 10.58
N LYS A 184 -18.95 1.75 9.52
CA LYS A 184 -17.84 1.53 8.60
C LYS A 184 -16.84 2.68 8.81
N PRO A 185 -15.76 2.47 9.57
CA PRO A 185 -14.78 3.52 9.78
C PRO A 185 -13.97 3.77 8.51
N CYS A 186 -13.73 5.04 8.21
CA CYS A 186 -12.75 5.48 7.26
C CYS A 186 -11.43 5.72 7.98
N ILE A 187 -10.42 5.03 7.52
CA ILE A 187 -9.04 5.22 7.97
C ILE A 187 -8.33 6.08 6.93
N GLU A 188 -7.52 7.01 7.38
CA GLU A 188 -6.61 7.75 6.52
C GLU A 188 -5.18 7.67 7.03
N VAL A 189 -4.23 7.78 6.13
CA VAL A 189 -2.80 7.91 6.43
C VAL A 189 -2.44 9.39 6.41
N ARG A 190 -1.91 9.87 7.51
CA ARG A 190 -1.38 11.25 7.65
C ARG A 190 -0.05 11.23 8.37
N ASN A 191 0.96 11.80 7.75
CA ASN A 191 2.32 11.88 8.32
C ASN A 191 2.80 10.48 8.78
N GLY A 192 2.64 9.49 7.93
CA GLY A 192 3.03 8.12 8.18
C GLY A 192 2.24 7.38 9.26
N LYS A 193 1.07 7.87 9.69
CA LYS A 193 0.25 7.24 10.75
C LYS A 193 -1.19 7.06 10.29
N MET A 194 -1.81 5.95 10.72
CA MET A 194 -3.22 5.70 10.48
C MET A 194 -4.10 6.34 11.55
N ALA A 195 -5.18 7.01 11.12
CA ALA A 195 -6.18 7.61 11.99
C ALA A 195 -7.59 7.34 11.46
N VAL A 196 -8.58 7.24 12.36
CA VAL A 196 -10.00 7.23 11.99
C VAL A 196 -10.43 8.65 11.71
N CYS A 197 -10.70 8.98 10.44
CA CYS A 197 -11.12 10.33 10.05
C CYS A 197 -12.63 10.50 10.02
N LYS A 198 -13.37 9.43 9.71
CA LYS A 198 -14.83 9.45 9.63
C LYS A 198 -15.42 8.07 9.90
N LYS A 199 -16.73 8.04 10.21
CA LYS A 199 -17.50 6.81 10.38
C LYS A 199 -18.76 6.89 9.53
N TYR A 200 -18.94 5.93 8.64
CA TYR A 200 -20.12 5.82 7.79
C TYR A 200 -21.11 4.81 8.37
N ARG A 201 -22.38 4.90 7.96
CA ARG A 201 -23.44 4.00 8.39
C ARG A 201 -24.32 3.59 7.21
N GLY A 202 -24.59 2.30 7.08
CA GLY A 202 -25.42 1.74 6.02
C GLY A 202 -24.80 0.49 5.41
N SER A 203 -25.29 0.07 4.21
CA SER A 203 -24.64 -0.97 3.43
C SER A 203 -23.26 -0.53 3.03
N PHE A 204 -22.33 -1.48 2.82
CA PHE A 204 -20.95 -1.14 2.52
C PHE A 204 -20.86 -0.39 1.17
N GLU A 205 -21.60 -0.83 0.15
CA GLU A 205 -21.67 -0.14 -1.14
C GLU A 205 -22.12 1.33 -0.99
N LYS A 206 -23.19 1.59 -0.24
CA LYS A 206 -23.66 2.97 0.02
C LYS A 206 -22.58 3.82 0.70
N CYS A 207 -21.88 3.22 1.67
CA CYS A 207 -20.78 3.90 2.37
C CYS A 207 -19.62 4.21 1.42
N ILE A 208 -19.28 3.30 0.51
CA ILE A 208 -18.23 3.50 -0.50
C ILE A 208 -18.61 4.63 -1.45
N ARG A 209 -19.83 4.66 -1.98
CA ARG A 209 -20.29 5.77 -2.83
C ARG A 209 -20.12 7.12 -2.14
N GLN A 210 -20.63 7.23 -0.93
CA GLN A 210 -20.52 8.48 -0.16
C GLN A 210 -19.05 8.84 0.13
N TYR A 211 -18.24 7.86 0.48
CA TYR A 211 -16.83 8.05 0.78
C TYR A 211 -16.04 8.55 -0.42
N VAL A 212 -16.15 7.89 -1.58
CA VAL A 212 -15.41 8.27 -2.79
C VAL A 212 -15.84 9.67 -3.24
N LYS A 213 -17.16 9.94 -3.28
CA LYS A 213 -17.67 11.28 -3.57
C LYS A 213 -17.04 12.33 -2.66
N GLU A 214 -17.08 12.14 -1.33
CA GLU A 214 -16.54 13.12 -0.37
C GLU A 214 -15.04 13.32 -0.47
N ARG A 215 -14.30 12.35 -0.99
CA ARG A 215 -12.85 12.47 -1.23
C ARG A 215 -12.51 13.25 -2.50
N LEU A 216 -13.41 13.32 -3.46
CA LEU A 216 -13.12 13.85 -4.79
C LEU A 216 -13.91 15.12 -5.14
N ASP A 217 -15.17 15.21 -4.69
CA ASP A 217 -16.12 16.24 -5.12
C ASP A 217 -15.62 17.64 -4.76
N GLY A 218 -15.56 18.51 -5.76
CA GLY A 218 -15.15 19.93 -5.61
C GLY A 218 -13.67 20.14 -5.32
N ARG A 219 -12.80 19.12 -5.47
CA ARG A 219 -11.36 19.22 -5.22
C ARG A 219 -10.58 19.64 -6.46
N GLU A 220 -9.81 20.74 -6.33
CA GLU A 220 -8.91 21.24 -7.39
C GLU A 220 -7.43 20.93 -7.11
N ASP A 221 -7.12 20.46 -5.91
CA ASP A 221 -5.76 20.17 -5.45
C ASP A 221 -5.30 18.73 -5.78
N ILE A 222 -6.09 17.96 -6.49
CA ILE A 222 -5.75 16.59 -6.91
C ILE A 222 -4.87 16.63 -8.16
N ALA A 223 -3.78 15.85 -8.16
CA ALA A 223 -2.96 15.59 -9.33
C ALA A 223 -3.71 14.59 -10.24
N PRO A 224 -3.91 14.92 -11.53
CA PRO A 224 -4.82 14.15 -12.39
C PRO A 224 -4.25 12.85 -12.96
N GLU A 225 -2.95 12.60 -12.85
CA GLU A 225 -2.27 11.58 -13.65
C GLU A 225 -2.69 10.16 -13.31
N LEU A 226 -2.87 9.84 -12.01
CA LEU A 226 -3.12 8.48 -11.55
C LEU A 226 -3.84 8.45 -10.21
N ALA A 227 -4.89 7.64 -10.14
CA ALA A 227 -5.48 7.19 -8.89
C ALA A 227 -5.56 5.67 -8.86
N PHE A 228 -5.54 5.10 -7.66
CA PHE A 228 -5.81 3.70 -7.42
C PHE A 228 -7.13 3.51 -6.68
N ILE A 229 -7.92 2.54 -7.13
CA ILE A 229 -8.97 1.91 -6.33
C ILE A 229 -8.42 0.55 -5.90
N THR A 230 -8.01 0.46 -4.64
CA THR A 230 -7.40 -0.75 -4.08
C THR A 230 -8.35 -1.41 -3.10
N HIS A 231 -8.52 -2.72 -3.23
CA HIS A 231 -9.43 -3.45 -2.36
C HIS A 231 -8.86 -4.79 -1.89
N ALA A 232 -9.32 -5.28 -0.74
CA ALA A 232 -9.03 -6.62 -0.24
C ALA A 232 -10.27 -7.49 -0.42
N ALA A 233 -10.34 -8.23 -1.53
CA ALA A 233 -11.46 -9.10 -1.90
C ALA A 233 -12.83 -8.45 -1.71
N ALA A 234 -13.00 -7.20 -2.15
CA ALA A 234 -14.29 -6.53 -2.08
C ALA A 234 -15.27 -7.10 -3.12
N ASP A 235 -16.56 -7.08 -2.77
CA ASP A 235 -17.63 -7.50 -3.68
C ASP A 235 -17.62 -6.66 -4.97
N ALA A 236 -17.91 -7.29 -6.11
CA ALA A 236 -17.85 -6.66 -7.42
C ALA A 236 -18.73 -5.40 -7.54
N ASN A 237 -19.91 -5.39 -6.90
CA ASN A 237 -20.78 -4.22 -6.85
C ASN A 237 -20.18 -3.06 -6.06
N VAL A 238 -19.38 -3.34 -5.03
CA VAL A 238 -18.69 -2.35 -4.22
C VAL A 238 -17.55 -1.70 -5.03
N VAL A 239 -16.79 -2.51 -5.77
CA VAL A 239 -15.72 -2.02 -6.66
C VAL A 239 -16.33 -1.18 -7.80
N ALA A 240 -17.41 -1.67 -8.43
CA ALA A 240 -18.12 -0.93 -9.47
C ALA A 240 -18.61 0.43 -8.95
N ALA A 241 -19.21 0.46 -7.76
CA ALA A 241 -19.67 1.70 -7.12
C ALA A 241 -18.52 2.71 -6.92
N ALA A 242 -17.35 2.24 -6.47
CA ALA A 242 -16.19 3.11 -6.30
C ALA A 242 -15.70 3.69 -7.64
N LYS A 243 -15.66 2.89 -8.69
CA LYS A 243 -15.28 3.33 -10.04
C LYS A 243 -16.25 4.35 -10.63
N GLU A 244 -17.56 4.11 -10.48
CA GLU A 244 -18.60 5.04 -10.93
C GLU A 244 -18.46 6.42 -10.27
N GLU A 245 -18.29 6.46 -8.93
CA GLU A 245 -18.09 7.70 -8.21
C GLU A 245 -16.77 8.38 -8.57
N ALA A 246 -15.69 7.60 -8.75
CA ALA A 246 -14.40 8.15 -9.17
C ALA A 246 -14.48 8.77 -10.58
N ALA A 247 -15.21 8.15 -11.49
CA ALA A 247 -15.45 8.68 -12.84
C ALA A 247 -16.34 9.93 -12.83
N GLN A 248 -17.29 10.02 -11.90
CA GLN A 248 -18.21 11.16 -11.80
C GLN A 248 -17.60 12.38 -11.14
N TYR A 249 -16.80 12.19 -10.09
CA TYR A 249 -16.30 13.28 -9.24
C TYR A 249 -14.78 13.50 -9.33
N GLY A 250 -14.03 12.54 -9.86
CA GLY A 250 -12.60 12.66 -10.11
C GLY A 250 -12.30 13.18 -11.51
N SER A 251 -11.11 13.79 -11.66
CA SER A 251 -10.60 14.23 -12.97
C SER A 251 -9.27 13.51 -13.26
N PHE A 252 -9.26 12.17 -13.12
CA PHE A 252 -8.07 11.36 -13.32
C PHE A 252 -7.92 10.95 -14.79
N GLU A 253 -6.69 11.02 -15.30
CA GLU A 253 -6.32 10.47 -16.61
C GLU A 253 -6.38 8.94 -16.58
N THR A 254 -5.97 8.35 -15.46
CA THR A 254 -5.98 6.92 -15.24
C THR A 254 -6.48 6.58 -13.83
N VAL A 255 -7.42 5.64 -13.76
CA VAL A 255 -7.85 5.00 -12.50
C VAL A 255 -7.56 3.50 -12.62
N GLU A 256 -6.59 3.04 -11.84
CA GLU A 256 -6.19 1.63 -11.78
C GLU A 256 -6.92 0.91 -10.65
N GLU A 257 -7.48 -0.27 -10.96
CA GLU A 257 -7.97 -1.19 -9.93
C GLU A 257 -6.87 -2.16 -9.54
N THR A 258 -6.62 -2.29 -8.22
CA THR A 258 -5.64 -3.24 -7.70
C THR A 258 -6.21 -4.05 -6.53
N GLN A 259 -5.67 -5.25 -6.38
CA GLN A 259 -5.93 -6.12 -5.25
C GLN A 259 -4.84 -5.94 -4.20
N ALA A 260 -5.24 -5.71 -2.95
CA ALA A 260 -4.30 -5.68 -1.83
C ALA A 260 -3.61 -7.04 -1.65
N GLY A 261 -2.30 -7.03 -1.49
CA GLY A 261 -1.49 -8.22 -1.24
C GLY A 261 -1.77 -8.87 0.11
N CYS A 262 -1.06 -9.95 0.40
CA CYS A 262 -1.29 -10.75 1.61
C CYS A 262 -1.05 -9.96 2.88
N THR A 263 0.05 -9.20 2.93
CA THR A 263 0.43 -8.41 4.11
C THR A 263 -0.65 -7.40 4.45
N VAL A 264 -1.11 -6.62 3.48
CA VAL A 264 -2.17 -5.63 3.69
C VAL A 264 -3.50 -6.32 4.04
N SER A 265 -3.85 -7.41 3.37
CA SER A 265 -5.05 -8.20 3.61
C SER A 265 -5.10 -8.80 5.02
N CYS A 266 -3.97 -9.27 5.57
CA CYS A 266 -3.87 -9.76 6.97
C CYS A 266 -4.24 -8.69 8.00
N HIS A 267 -4.05 -7.42 7.69
CA HIS A 267 -4.31 -6.31 8.62
C HIS A 267 -5.63 -5.59 8.36
N CYS A 268 -6.11 -5.57 7.12
CA CYS A 268 -7.32 -4.84 6.73
C CYS A 268 -8.57 -5.73 6.69
N GLY A 269 -8.41 -7.01 6.39
CA GLY A 269 -9.51 -7.96 6.23
C GLY A 269 -10.28 -7.80 4.91
N PRO A 270 -11.17 -8.76 4.60
CA PRO A 270 -11.97 -8.72 3.38
C PRO A 270 -12.94 -7.54 3.37
N ASN A 271 -13.41 -7.16 2.18
CA ASN A 271 -14.26 -5.99 1.95
C ASN A 271 -13.66 -4.67 2.46
N THR A 272 -12.33 -4.54 2.44
CA THR A 272 -11.67 -3.24 2.57
C THR A 272 -11.52 -2.63 1.18
N LEU A 273 -11.84 -1.35 1.03
CA LEU A 273 -11.63 -0.61 -0.23
C LEU A 273 -11.23 0.82 0.04
N GLY A 274 -10.22 1.29 -0.70
CA GLY A 274 -9.72 2.66 -0.66
C GLY A 274 -9.58 3.31 -2.03
N ILE A 275 -9.60 4.65 -2.04
CA ILE A 275 -9.14 5.46 -3.17
C ILE A 275 -7.88 6.21 -2.74
N LEU A 276 -6.83 6.11 -3.56
CA LEU A 276 -5.51 6.63 -3.26
C LEU A 276 -5.01 7.45 -4.45
N PHE A 277 -4.51 8.64 -4.19
CA PHE A 277 -4.05 9.57 -5.21
C PHE A 277 -3.02 10.55 -4.64
N VAL A 278 -2.42 11.39 -5.49
CA VAL A 278 -1.46 12.43 -5.11
C VAL A 278 -2.13 13.79 -5.15
N ARG A 279 -1.79 14.67 -4.21
CA ARG A 279 -2.14 16.11 -4.27
C ARG A 279 -1.06 16.89 -5.01
N LYS A 280 -1.47 17.99 -5.65
CA LYS A 280 -0.56 18.93 -6.34
C LYS A 280 0.47 19.58 -5.41
#